data_5778f3bba5d9eb7783a8fe74d302d71b
#
_entry.id   5778f3bba5d9eb7783a8fe74d302d71b
#
_cell.length_a   1.000
_cell.length_b   1.000
_cell.length_c   1.000
_cell.angle_alpha   90.00
_cell.angle_beta   90.00
_cell.angle_gamma   90.00
#
_symmetry.space_group_name_H-M   'P 1'
#
loop_
_entity.id
_entity.type
_entity.pdbx_description
1 polymer ?
#
loop_
_entity_poly.entity_id
_entity_poly.type
_entity_poly.pdbx_seq_one_letter_code
_entity_poly.pdbx_strand_id
1 'polypeptide(L)' 'IRREITQRIEAMRDETEKTVLRLRYIRWMKWEQIAERMGYSSEHVQRIHKKALRNFKMS' A
#
# COMPACT_ATOMS: atom_id res chain seq x y z
N ILE A 1 -3.29 12.15 -12.88
CA ILE A 1 -3.31 10.71 -12.67
C ILE A 1 -2.57 10.34 -11.40
N ARG A 2 -1.34 10.75 -11.25
CA ARG A 2 -0.58 10.52 -10.02
C ARG A 2 -1.24 11.16 -8.82
N ARG A 3 -1.80 12.35 -9.02
CA ARG A 3 -2.48 13.08 -7.95
C ARG A 3 -3.70 12.34 -7.44
N GLU A 4 -4.48 11.76 -8.35
CA GLU A 4 -5.67 11.02 -7.96
C GLU A 4 -5.32 9.81 -7.10
N ILE A 5 -4.30 9.05 -7.52
CA ILE A 5 -3.87 7.88 -6.79
C ILE A 5 -3.34 8.29 -5.42
N THR A 6 -2.51 9.32 -5.37
CA THR A 6 -1.95 9.82 -4.12
C THR A 6 -3.05 10.30 -3.17
N GLN A 7 -4.00 11.06 -3.69
CA GLN A 7 -5.10 11.57 -2.88
C GLN A 7 -5.95 10.45 -2.31
N ARG A 8 -6.23 9.43 -3.10
CA ARG A 8 -7.03 8.29 -2.64
C ARG A 8 -6.30 7.48 -1.58
N ILE A 9 -4.99 7.31 -1.76
CA ILE A 9 -4.17 6.62 -0.76
C ILE A 9 -4.16 7.41 0.53
N GLU A 10 -3.97 8.71 0.45
CA GLU A 10 -3.93 9.56 1.64
C GLU A 10 -5.27 9.65 2.36
N ALA A 11 -6.36 9.39 1.65
CA ALA A 11 -7.69 9.38 2.24
C ALA A 11 -8.03 8.08 2.94
N MET A 12 -7.21 7.06 2.80
CA MET A 12 -7.45 5.78 3.45
C MET A 12 -7.26 5.90 4.96
N ARG A 13 -8.06 5.14 5.70
CA ARG A 13 -8.02 5.17 7.15
C ARG A 13 -6.93 4.30 7.78
N ASP A 14 -6.66 3.17 7.16
CA ASP A 14 -5.70 2.21 7.71
C ASP A 14 -4.29 2.63 7.31
N GLU A 15 -3.48 3.00 8.30
CA GLU A 15 -2.11 3.45 8.07
C GLU A 15 -1.23 2.37 7.45
N THR A 16 -1.43 1.12 7.85
CA THR A 16 -0.63 0.03 7.32
C THR A 16 -0.93 -0.19 5.82
N GLU A 17 -2.21 -0.20 5.46
CA GLU A 17 -2.62 -0.35 4.08
C GLU A 17 -2.15 0.83 3.25
N LYS A 18 -2.31 2.01 3.79
CA LYS A 18 -1.87 3.25 3.16
C LYS A 18 -0.37 3.22 2.86
N THR A 19 0.43 2.78 3.82
CA THR A 19 1.87 2.69 3.67
C THR A 19 2.26 1.69 2.58
N VAL A 20 1.63 0.52 2.56
CA VAL A 20 1.90 -0.48 1.54
C VAL A 20 1.61 0.08 0.14
N LEU A 21 0.47 0.71 -0.03
CA LEU A 21 0.10 1.27 -1.33
C LEU A 21 1.04 2.39 -1.75
N ARG A 22 1.43 3.23 -0.80
CA ARG A 22 2.35 4.32 -1.08
C ARG A 22 3.70 3.78 -1.55
N LEU A 23 4.25 2.82 -0.83
CA LEU A 23 5.55 2.25 -1.16
C LEU A 23 5.52 1.51 -2.49
N ARG A 24 4.42 0.82 -2.77
CA ARG A 24 4.30 0.04 -4.00
C ARG A 24 4.03 0.90 -5.23
N TYR A 25 3.12 1.85 -5.14
CA TYR A 25 2.64 2.58 -6.32
C TYR A 25 3.27 3.94 -6.51
N ILE A 26 3.77 4.54 -5.47
CA ILE A 26 4.42 5.85 -5.58
C ILE A 26 5.93 5.71 -5.62
N ARG A 27 6.47 4.85 -4.77
CA ARG A 27 7.91 4.62 -4.70
C ARG A 27 8.41 3.47 -5.56
N TRP A 28 7.50 2.67 -6.10
CA TRP A 28 7.84 1.56 -6.99
C TRP A 28 8.75 0.52 -6.35
N MET A 29 8.58 0.29 -5.06
CA MET A 29 9.39 -0.69 -4.33
C MET A 29 8.91 -2.11 -4.60
N LYS A 30 9.84 -3.05 -4.56
CA LYS A 30 9.52 -4.47 -4.68
C LYS A 30 8.94 -4.97 -3.35
N TRP A 31 8.17 -6.06 -3.42
CA TRP A 31 7.55 -6.63 -2.21
C TRP A 31 8.54 -6.91 -1.11
N GLU A 32 9.71 -7.44 -1.45
CA GLU A 32 10.76 -7.74 -0.48
C GLU A 32 11.26 -6.47 0.21
N GLN A 33 11.40 -5.42 -0.55
CA GLN A 33 11.86 -4.13 -0.02
C GLN A 33 10.81 -3.53 0.91
N ILE A 34 9.55 -3.61 0.52
CA ILE A 34 8.46 -3.11 1.36
C ILE A 34 8.39 -3.90 2.66
N ALA A 35 8.49 -5.22 2.56
CA ALA A 35 8.45 -6.09 3.73
C ALA A 35 9.56 -5.76 4.70
N GLU A 36 10.76 -5.59 4.19
CA GLU A 36 11.91 -5.25 5.02
C GLU A 36 11.73 -3.91 5.72
N ARG A 37 11.24 -2.94 4.98
CA ARG A 37 11.03 -1.60 5.53
C ARG A 37 9.95 -1.58 6.60
N MET A 38 8.92 -2.39 6.45
CA MET A 38 7.80 -2.44 7.40
C MET A 38 8.00 -3.45 8.52
N GLY A 39 9.01 -4.31 8.40
CA GLY A 39 9.24 -5.35 9.41
C GLY A 39 8.30 -6.52 9.29
N TYR A 40 7.80 -6.80 8.09
CA TYR A 40 6.90 -7.92 7.81
C TYR A 40 7.53 -8.87 6.79
N SER A 41 6.90 -10.04 6.62
CA SER A 41 7.28 -10.93 5.53
C SER A 41 6.64 -10.43 4.23
N SER A 42 7.22 -10.80 3.09
CA SER A 42 6.65 -10.38 1.80
C SER A 42 5.25 -10.94 1.59
N GLU A 43 5.01 -12.14 2.10
CA GLU A 43 3.68 -12.76 2.06
C GLU A 43 2.66 -11.92 2.82
N HIS A 44 3.04 -11.47 3.99
CA HIS A 44 2.17 -10.64 4.82
C HIS A 44 1.88 -9.30 4.13
N VAL A 45 2.89 -8.70 3.54
CA VAL A 45 2.74 -7.44 2.81
C VAL A 45 1.76 -7.62 1.64
N GLN A 46 1.87 -8.73 0.92
CA GLN A 46 0.96 -8.99 -0.18
C GLN A 46 -0.48 -9.17 0.26
N ARG A 47 -0.69 -9.76 1.44
CA ARG A 47 -2.03 -9.87 2.01
C ARG A 47 -2.59 -8.51 2.35
N ILE A 48 -1.76 -7.67 2.95
CA ILE A 48 -2.16 -6.29 3.26
C ILE A 48 -2.49 -5.55 1.97
N HIS A 49 -1.70 -5.78 0.93
CA HIS A 49 -1.93 -5.16 -0.37
C HIS A 49 -3.30 -5.52 -0.95
N LYS A 50 -3.66 -6.79 -0.89
CA LYS A 50 -4.97 -7.24 -1.39
C LYS A 50 -6.11 -6.57 -0.63
N LYS A 51 -5.97 -6.51 0.68
CA LYS A 51 -6.96 -5.87 1.53
C LYS A 51 -7.03 -4.37 1.24
N ALA A 52 -5.86 -3.76 1.07
CA ALA A 52 -5.78 -2.34 0.75
C ALA A 52 -6.47 -2.00 -0.56
N LEU A 53 -6.29 -2.85 -1.58
CA LEU A 53 -6.94 -2.65 -2.86
C LEU A 53 -8.45 -2.72 -2.76
N ARG A 54 -8.96 -3.62 -1.93
CA ARG A 54 -10.37 -3.70 -1.67
C ARG A 54 -10.91 -2.39 -1.12
N ASN A 55 -10.26 -1.90 -0.09
CA ASN A 55 -10.66 -0.66 0.56
C ASN A 55 -10.49 0.54 -0.36
N PHE A 56 -9.45 0.51 -1.17
CA PHE A 56 -9.17 1.56 -2.14
C PHE A 56 -10.29 1.67 -3.17
N LYS A 57 -10.77 0.53 -3.65
CA LYS A 57 -11.83 0.50 -4.65
C LYS A 57 -13.16 0.97 -4.09
N MET A 58 -13.41 0.71 -2.83
CA MET A 58 -14.68 1.04 -2.19
C MET A 58 -14.75 2.48 -1.71
N SER A 59 -13.63 3.12 -1.64
CA SER A 59 -13.59 4.53 -1.27
C SER A 59 -13.50 5.40 -2.54
#